data_3d9764cc02c007f8c540c15b2e69f8dc
#
_entry.id   3d9764cc02c007f8c540c15b2e69f8dc
#
_cell.length_a   1.000
_cell.length_b   1.000
_cell.length_c   1.000
_cell.angle_alpha   90.00
_cell.angle_beta   90.00
_cell.angle_gamma   90.00
#
_symmetry.space_group_name_H-M   'P 1'
#
loop_
_entity.id
_entity.type
_entity.pdbx_description
1 polymer ?
#
loop_
_entity_poly.entity_id
_entity_poly.type
_entity_poly.pdbx_seq_one_letter_code
_entity_poly.pdbx_strand_id
1 'polypeptide(L)'
;MAASKKIASDAVTPPLVLATPDYWAEACKHLVKKDRVMKRLIPQFGDAALQTKGDPFITLARSIVGQQVSVKAAQTVWERFAALPRSMKPASVLKLKIDDMRAAGLSARKVDYLVDLAMHFEGGKLHVKDWAAMDDEAIIAELVAIRGIGRWTAEMFLIFYLMRPNVLPLDDVGLINGISQNYFSGDPVSRSDAREVAEAWKPWCSVATWYIWRSLDPLPVTY
;
A
#
# COMPACT_ATOMS: atom_id res chain seq x y z
N MET A 1 11.69 -48.14 -29.80
CA MET A 1 12.42 -46.89 -29.43
C MET A 1 11.39 -45.92 -28.92
N ALA A 2 11.27 -45.76 -27.60
CA ALA A 2 10.33 -44.86 -26.95
C ALA A 2 11.05 -43.55 -26.58
N ALA A 3 10.61 -42.43 -27.15
CA ALA A 3 11.15 -41.13 -26.87
C ALA A 3 10.54 -40.58 -25.54
N SER A 4 11.37 -40.48 -24.54
CA SER A 4 11.06 -39.88 -23.24
C SER A 4 10.84 -38.40 -23.40
N LYS A 5 9.60 -37.93 -23.16
CA LYS A 5 9.26 -36.52 -23.04
C LYS A 5 9.78 -35.99 -21.71
N LYS A 6 10.79 -35.14 -21.78
CA LYS A 6 11.31 -34.36 -20.67
C LYS A 6 10.23 -33.34 -20.25
N ILE A 7 9.67 -33.54 -19.06
CA ILE A 7 8.78 -32.57 -18.38
C ILE A 7 9.66 -31.40 -17.96
N ALA A 8 9.35 -30.21 -18.49
CA ALA A 8 10.01 -28.98 -18.09
C ALA A 8 9.66 -28.69 -16.61
N SER A 9 10.68 -28.51 -15.79
CA SER A 9 10.57 -28.19 -14.38
C SER A 9 9.84 -26.85 -14.20
N ASP A 10 8.79 -26.88 -13.42
CA ASP A 10 8.09 -25.70 -12.91
C ASP A 10 9.11 -24.81 -12.21
N ALA A 11 9.25 -23.59 -12.70
CA ALA A 11 10.03 -22.55 -12.05
C ALA A 11 9.29 -22.20 -10.74
N VAL A 12 9.76 -22.74 -9.64
CA VAL A 12 9.35 -22.37 -8.28
C VAL A 12 9.68 -20.90 -8.11
N THR A 13 8.66 -20.06 -8.11
CA THR A 13 8.77 -18.66 -7.71
C THR A 13 9.36 -18.63 -6.29
N PRO A 14 10.51 -17.97 -6.06
CA PRO A 14 11.07 -17.93 -4.71
C PRO A 14 10.05 -17.32 -3.75
N PRO A 15 10.00 -17.79 -2.49
CA PRO A 15 9.08 -17.25 -1.49
C PRO A 15 9.33 -15.75 -1.36
N LEU A 16 8.26 -14.95 -1.37
CA LEU A 16 8.29 -13.52 -1.13
C LEU A 16 8.96 -13.28 0.22
N VAL A 17 10.19 -12.79 0.22
CA VAL A 17 10.88 -12.38 1.44
C VAL A 17 10.19 -11.13 1.92
N LEU A 18 9.46 -11.23 3.02
CA LEU A 18 8.87 -10.11 3.73
C LEU A 18 10.01 -9.35 4.40
N ALA A 19 10.42 -8.22 3.86
CA ALA A 19 11.48 -7.41 4.42
C ALA A 19 10.90 -6.31 5.31
N THR A 20 11.36 -6.27 6.56
CA THR A 20 11.16 -5.12 7.44
C THR A 20 12.14 -4.02 7.04
N PRO A 21 11.73 -2.73 7.02
CA PRO A 21 12.66 -1.64 6.70
C PRO A 21 13.83 -1.59 7.69
N ASP A 22 15.04 -1.39 7.18
CA ASP A 22 16.26 -1.33 8.00
C ASP A 22 16.20 -0.24 9.10
N TYR A 23 15.49 0.85 8.82
CA TYR A 23 15.31 1.96 9.76
C TYR A 23 14.32 1.66 10.90
N TRP A 24 13.56 0.55 10.86
CA TRP A 24 12.43 0.31 11.78
C TRP A 24 12.83 0.34 13.25
N ALA A 25 13.91 -0.34 13.59
CA ALA A 25 14.40 -0.38 14.97
C ALA A 25 14.87 0.99 15.49
N GLU A 26 15.50 1.79 14.64
CA GLU A 26 15.91 3.16 14.96
C GLU A 26 14.69 4.06 15.16
N ALA A 27 13.71 3.97 14.26
CA ALA A 27 12.47 4.70 14.36
C ALA A 27 11.72 4.41 15.67
N CYS A 28 11.60 3.13 16.04
CA CYS A 28 10.98 2.73 17.31
C CYS A 28 11.70 3.34 18.52
N LYS A 29 13.03 3.30 18.55
CA LYS A 29 13.84 3.92 19.63
C LYS A 29 13.60 5.42 19.71
N HIS A 30 13.58 6.11 18.58
CA HIS A 30 13.29 7.53 18.51
C HIS A 30 11.90 7.86 19.06
N LEU A 31 10.87 7.19 18.54
CA LEU A 31 9.48 7.41 18.93
C LEU A 31 9.24 7.14 20.41
N VAL A 32 9.78 6.06 20.97
CA VAL A 32 9.71 5.74 22.41
C VAL A 32 10.34 6.85 23.26
N LYS A 33 11.41 7.47 22.78
CA LYS A 33 12.11 8.56 23.49
C LYS A 33 11.37 9.89 23.42
N LYS A 34 10.72 10.18 22.29
CA LYS A 34 10.15 11.50 21.98
C LYS A 34 8.67 11.61 22.30
N ASP A 35 7.94 10.50 22.35
CA ASP A 35 6.49 10.49 22.47
C ASP A 35 6.00 9.50 23.54
N ARG A 36 5.22 10.01 24.50
CA ARG A 36 4.70 9.22 25.63
C ARG A 36 3.69 8.14 25.19
N VAL A 37 2.92 8.41 24.13
CA VAL A 37 1.94 7.47 23.60
C VAL A 37 2.66 6.35 22.86
N MET A 38 3.64 6.67 22.02
CA MET A 38 4.49 5.69 21.34
C MET A 38 5.28 4.83 22.33
N LYS A 39 5.78 5.43 23.44
CA LYS A 39 6.41 4.67 24.54
C LYS A 39 5.50 3.61 25.14
N ARG A 40 4.18 3.85 25.17
CA ARG A 40 3.19 2.91 25.65
C ARG A 40 2.77 1.91 24.57
N LEU A 41 2.61 2.35 23.31
CA LEU A 41 2.07 1.51 22.24
C LEU A 41 3.09 0.54 21.69
N ILE A 42 4.29 0.99 21.34
CA ILE A 42 5.29 0.17 20.64
C ILE A 42 5.56 -1.16 21.33
N PRO A 43 5.77 -1.22 22.67
CA PRO A 43 6.02 -2.50 23.35
C PRO A 43 4.86 -3.50 23.30
N GLN A 44 3.63 -3.05 23.04
CA GLN A 44 2.45 -3.93 23.00
C GLN A 44 2.42 -4.82 21.75
N PHE A 45 3.16 -4.46 20.71
CA PHE A 45 3.13 -5.15 19.40
C PHE A 45 4.39 -6.02 19.15
N GLY A 46 5.31 -6.09 20.12
CA GLY A 46 6.51 -6.93 20.04
C GLY A 46 7.33 -6.66 18.78
N ASP A 47 7.70 -7.71 18.06
CA ASP A 47 8.51 -7.63 16.84
C ASP A 47 7.68 -7.35 15.57
N ALA A 48 6.40 -7.02 15.71
CA ALA A 48 5.57 -6.69 14.56
C ALA A 48 6.04 -5.40 13.88
N ALA A 49 6.16 -5.45 12.56
CA ALA A 49 6.67 -4.37 11.75
C ALA A 49 5.95 -4.30 10.40
N LEU A 50 6.06 -3.14 9.75
CA LEU A 50 5.64 -2.96 8.38
C LEU A 50 6.46 -3.88 7.45
N GLN A 51 5.80 -4.46 6.46
CA GLN A 51 6.44 -5.36 5.51
C GLN A 51 6.00 -5.01 4.08
N THR A 52 6.96 -4.90 3.16
CA THR A 52 6.66 -4.70 1.74
C THR A 52 6.42 -6.02 1.03
N LYS A 53 5.55 -5.98 0.02
CA LYS A 53 5.26 -7.14 -0.83
C LYS A 53 5.11 -6.71 -2.28
N GLY A 54 5.71 -7.47 -3.18
CA GLY A 54 5.26 -7.60 -4.54
C GLY A 54 5.79 -6.56 -5.54
N ASP A 55 4.99 -6.35 -6.54
CA ASP A 55 5.25 -5.54 -7.72
C ASP A 55 4.44 -4.23 -7.63
N PRO A 56 4.96 -3.08 -8.07
CA PRO A 56 4.29 -1.78 -7.94
C PRO A 56 2.97 -1.71 -8.72
N PHE A 57 2.93 -2.28 -9.92
CA PHE A 57 1.71 -2.32 -10.72
C PHE A 57 0.63 -3.17 -10.05
N ILE A 58 1.00 -4.35 -9.55
CA ILE A 58 0.09 -5.26 -8.85
C ILE A 58 -0.45 -4.58 -7.57
N THR A 59 0.39 -3.91 -6.81
CA THR A 59 0.00 -3.21 -5.57
C THR A 59 -1.04 -2.13 -5.86
N LEU A 60 -0.79 -1.27 -6.85
CA LEU A 60 -1.74 -0.22 -7.25
C LEU A 60 -3.03 -0.79 -7.86
N ALA A 61 -2.92 -1.85 -8.68
CA ALA A 61 -4.10 -2.50 -9.26
C ALA A 61 -4.99 -3.14 -8.17
N ARG A 62 -4.40 -3.79 -7.16
CA ARG A 62 -5.15 -4.32 -6.00
C ARG A 62 -5.83 -3.20 -5.21
N SER A 63 -5.15 -2.08 -5.01
CA SER A 63 -5.74 -0.91 -4.36
C SER A 63 -7.00 -0.41 -5.10
N ILE A 64 -6.92 -0.27 -6.44
CA ILE A 64 -8.08 0.12 -7.26
C ILE A 64 -9.22 -0.91 -7.14
N VAL A 65 -8.92 -2.20 -7.22
CA VAL A 65 -9.94 -3.26 -7.07
C VAL A 65 -10.60 -3.22 -5.69
N GLY A 66 -9.84 -2.91 -4.64
CA GLY A 66 -10.31 -2.86 -3.26
C GLY A 66 -11.14 -1.63 -2.88
N GLN A 67 -11.15 -0.58 -3.70
CA GLN A 67 -11.87 0.67 -3.38
C GLN A 67 -13.37 0.42 -3.16
N GLN A 68 -13.92 0.94 -2.05
CA GLN A 68 -15.35 0.97 -1.73
C GLN A 68 -16.04 -0.41 -1.69
N VAL A 69 -15.31 -1.46 -1.40
CA VAL A 69 -15.84 -2.81 -1.20
C VAL A 69 -15.22 -3.46 0.04
N SER A 70 -15.88 -4.47 0.60
CA SER A 70 -15.31 -5.23 1.72
C SER A 70 -14.05 -6.00 1.31
N VAL A 71 -13.18 -6.28 2.26
CA VAL A 71 -11.93 -7.04 2.03
C VAL A 71 -12.20 -8.38 1.34
N LYS A 72 -13.25 -9.11 1.77
CA LYS A 72 -13.65 -10.38 1.17
C LYS A 72 -14.09 -10.23 -0.28
N ALA A 73 -14.90 -9.20 -0.58
CA ALA A 73 -15.33 -8.91 -1.95
C ALA A 73 -14.16 -8.48 -2.84
N ALA A 74 -13.27 -7.62 -2.32
CA ALA A 74 -12.05 -7.20 -3.01
C ALA A 74 -11.18 -8.40 -3.39
N GLN A 75 -10.96 -9.33 -2.46
CA GLN A 75 -10.16 -10.53 -2.72
C GLN A 75 -10.78 -11.41 -3.80
N THR A 76 -12.11 -11.64 -3.75
CA THR A 76 -12.82 -12.44 -4.76
C THR A 76 -12.73 -11.83 -6.16
N VAL A 77 -12.93 -10.50 -6.26
CA VAL A 77 -12.83 -9.79 -7.56
C VAL A 77 -11.38 -9.79 -8.05
N TRP A 78 -10.42 -9.58 -7.15
CA TRP A 78 -9.01 -9.62 -7.50
C TRP A 78 -8.59 -10.98 -8.08
N GLU A 79 -8.95 -12.08 -7.43
CA GLU A 79 -8.62 -13.44 -7.89
C GLU A 79 -9.16 -13.72 -9.29
N ARG A 80 -10.42 -13.33 -9.56
CA ARG A 80 -11.04 -13.48 -10.88
C ARG A 80 -10.35 -12.61 -11.93
N PHE A 81 -10.07 -11.35 -11.62
CA PHE A 81 -9.38 -10.44 -12.52
C PHE A 81 -7.94 -10.89 -12.80
N ALA A 82 -7.20 -11.29 -11.76
CA ALA A 82 -5.81 -11.73 -11.90
C ALA A 82 -5.64 -13.02 -12.71
N ALA A 83 -6.71 -13.82 -12.81
CA ALA A 83 -6.73 -15.03 -13.64
C ALA A 83 -6.99 -14.78 -15.14
N LEU A 84 -7.43 -13.56 -15.53
CA LEU A 84 -7.73 -13.23 -16.93
C LEU A 84 -6.47 -13.12 -17.79
N PRO A 85 -5.41 -12.38 -17.39
CA PRO A 85 -4.20 -12.27 -18.19
C PRO A 85 -3.29 -13.48 -17.95
N ARG A 86 -2.50 -13.86 -18.95
CA ARG A 86 -1.47 -14.89 -18.80
C ARG A 86 -0.42 -14.55 -17.72
N SER A 87 -0.18 -13.27 -17.50
CA SER A 87 0.67 -12.73 -16.43
C SER A 87 0.13 -11.35 -16.04
N MET A 88 0.18 -11.01 -14.75
CA MET A 88 -0.28 -9.73 -14.24
C MET A 88 0.77 -8.64 -14.51
N LYS A 89 0.87 -8.23 -15.78
CA LYS A 89 1.73 -7.14 -16.28
C LYS A 89 0.89 -6.10 -17.00
N PRO A 90 1.31 -4.81 -17.00
CA PRO A 90 0.57 -3.74 -17.68
C PRO A 90 0.20 -4.08 -19.12
N ALA A 91 1.18 -4.50 -19.93
CA ALA A 91 0.96 -4.88 -21.33
C ALA A 91 -0.05 -6.03 -21.52
N SER A 92 -0.18 -6.93 -20.55
CA SER A 92 -1.15 -8.03 -20.60
C SER A 92 -2.55 -7.55 -20.25
N VAL A 93 -2.68 -6.64 -19.29
CA VAL A 93 -3.96 -6.03 -18.90
C VAL A 93 -4.54 -5.21 -20.04
N LEU A 94 -3.72 -4.46 -20.79
CA LEU A 94 -4.16 -3.68 -21.97
C LEU A 94 -4.72 -4.55 -23.11
N LYS A 95 -4.45 -5.86 -23.14
CA LYS A 95 -4.98 -6.80 -24.13
C LYS A 95 -6.27 -7.46 -23.72
N LEU A 96 -6.74 -7.26 -22.47
CA LEU A 96 -7.99 -7.85 -22.00
C LEU A 96 -9.20 -7.17 -22.66
N LYS A 97 -10.22 -7.96 -22.90
CA LYS A 97 -11.52 -7.42 -23.32
C LYS A 97 -12.23 -6.80 -22.11
N ILE A 98 -12.86 -5.68 -22.33
CA ILE A 98 -13.62 -4.96 -21.30
C ILE A 98 -14.71 -5.88 -20.71
N ASP A 99 -15.39 -6.65 -21.55
CA ASP A 99 -16.46 -7.56 -21.11
C ASP A 99 -15.92 -8.65 -20.15
N ASP A 100 -14.72 -9.19 -20.41
CA ASP A 100 -14.10 -10.17 -19.53
C ASP A 100 -13.73 -9.55 -18.16
N MET A 101 -13.22 -8.33 -18.16
CA MET A 101 -12.93 -7.58 -16.93
C MET A 101 -14.21 -7.28 -16.14
N ARG A 102 -15.30 -6.94 -16.82
CA ARG A 102 -16.62 -6.73 -16.23
C ARG A 102 -17.19 -8.04 -15.63
N ALA A 103 -17.05 -9.15 -16.35
CA ALA A 103 -17.47 -10.46 -15.89
C ALA A 103 -16.69 -10.95 -14.65
N ALA A 104 -15.45 -10.50 -14.47
CA ALA A 104 -14.67 -10.73 -13.25
C ALA A 104 -15.22 -10.00 -12.02
N GLY A 105 -16.17 -9.06 -12.19
CA GLY A 105 -16.81 -8.31 -11.12
C GLY A 105 -16.32 -6.86 -10.97
N LEU A 106 -15.54 -6.35 -11.93
CA LEU A 106 -15.11 -4.96 -11.94
C LEU A 106 -16.24 -4.03 -12.38
N SER A 107 -16.41 -2.89 -11.71
CA SER A 107 -17.30 -1.82 -12.20
C SER A 107 -16.70 -1.19 -13.46
N ALA A 108 -17.51 -0.53 -14.30
CA ALA A 108 -17.01 0.17 -15.49
C ALA A 108 -15.89 1.15 -15.13
N ARG A 109 -16.09 1.91 -14.05
CA ARG A 109 -15.11 2.87 -13.53
C ARG A 109 -13.78 2.20 -13.12
N LYS A 110 -13.82 1.05 -12.45
CA LYS A 110 -12.60 0.29 -12.09
C LYS A 110 -11.87 -0.26 -13.31
N VAL A 111 -12.62 -0.69 -14.34
CA VAL A 111 -12.02 -1.09 -15.63
C VAL A 111 -11.25 0.08 -16.24
N ASP A 112 -11.86 1.27 -16.31
CA ASP A 112 -11.20 2.47 -16.83
C ASP A 112 -9.94 2.82 -16.04
N TYR A 113 -10.00 2.71 -14.71
CA TYR A 113 -8.85 3.00 -13.84
C TYR A 113 -7.71 2.00 -14.02
N LEU A 114 -8.01 0.71 -14.16
CA LEU A 114 -7.00 -0.32 -14.38
C LEU A 114 -6.34 -0.22 -15.76
N VAL A 115 -7.10 0.16 -16.77
CA VAL A 115 -6.57 0.44 -18.12
C VAL A 115 -5.67 1.68 -18.08
N ASP A 116 -6.11 2.77 -17.44
CA ASP A 116 -5.33 3.99 -17.30
C ASP A 116 -4.03 3.76 -16.52
N LEU A 117 -4.09 2.99 -15.41
CA LEU A 117 -2.91 2.55 -14.68
C LEU A 117 -1.93 1.79 -15.59
N ALA A 118 -2.42 0.83 -16.36
CA ALA A 118 -1.58 0.05 -17.26
C ALA A 118 -0.95 0.90 -18.36
N MET A 119 -1.69 1.88 -18.90
CA MET A 119 -1.16 2.85 -19.88
C MET A 119 -0.05 3.72 -19.29
N HIS A 120 -0.16 4.17 -18.04
CA HIS A 120 0.88 4.96 -17.39
C HIS A 120 2.18 4.18 -17.20
N PHE A 121 2.08 2.90 -16.81
CA PHE A 121 3.26 2.02 -16.70
C PHE A 121 3.93 1.73 -18.05
N GLU A 122 3.15 1.40 -19.09
CA GLU A 122 3.71 1.10 -20.43
C GLU A 122 4.18 2.35 -21.16
N GLY A 123 3.53 3.49 -20.94
CA GLY A 123 3.82 4.75 -21.62
C GLY A 123 5.03 5.51 -21.08
N GLY A 124 5.74 4.96 -20.07
CA GLY A 124 6.92 5.61 -19.50
C GLY A 124 6.63 6.93 -18.78
N LYS A 125 5.39 7.14 -18.34
CA LYS A 125 4.98 8.34 -17.58
C LYS A 125 5.33 8.23 -16.10
N LEU A 126 5.67 7.04 -15.63
CA LEU A 126 6.06 6.75 -14.26
C LEU A 126 7.55 6.40 -14.23
N HIS A 127 8.29 7.12 -13.41
CA HIS A 127 9.74 6.92 -13.26
C HIS A 127 10.04 5.86 -12.20
N VAL A 128 9.43 4.66 -12.33
CA VAL A 128 9.48 3.58 -11.33
C VAL A 128 10.91 3.24 -10.88
N LYS A 129 11.88 3.29 -11.79
CA LYS A 129 13.29 3.00 -11.48
C LYS A 129 13.95 4.07 -10.62
N ASP A 130 13.43 5.29 -10.70
CA ASP A 130 13.99 6.47 -10.02
C ASP A 130 13.26 6.77 -8.71
N TRP A 131 12.11 6.16 -8.45
CA TRP A 131 11.30 6.42 -7.26
C TRP A 131 12.10 6.31 -5.96
N ALA A 132 13.09 5.42 -5.88
CA ALA A 132 13.93 5.31 -4.68
C ALA A 132 14.65 6.62 -4.32
N ALA A 133 15.02 7.41 -5.32
CA ALA A 133 15.75 8.67 -5.17
C ALA A 133 14.86 9.93 -5.29
N MET A 134 13.62 9.77 -5.74
CA MET A 134 12.68 10.88 -5.91
C MET A 134 12.11 11.36 -4.57
N ASP A 135 11.73 12.62 -4.51
CA ASP A 135 10.94 13.21 -3.44
C ASP A 135 9.52 12.61 -3.39
N ASP A 136 8.96 12.50 -2.17
CA ASP A 136 7.65 11.90 -1.96
C ASP A 136 6.52 12.66 -2.68
N GLU A 137 6.57 14.00 -2.71
CA GLU A 137 5.56 14.81 -3.41
C GLU A 137 5.67 14.65 -4.94
N ALA A 138 6.87 14.45 -5.47
CA ALA A 138 7.05 14.18 -6.90
C ALA A 138 6.44 12.81 -7.27
N ILE A 139 6.61 11.79 -6.44
CA ILE A 139 5.98 10.47 -6.64
C ILE A 139 4.46 10.57 -6.51
N ILE A 140 3.97 11.28 -5.50
CA ILE A 140 2.52 11.52 -5.33
C ILE A 140 1.93 12.19 -6.58
N ALA A 141 2.62 13.19 -7.14
CA ALA A 141 2.17 13.88 -8.35
C ALA A 141 2.06 12.92 -9.56
N GLU A 142 3.04 12.02 -9.75
CA GLU A 142 2.97 10.99 -10.79
C GLU A 142 1.79 10.04 -10.58
N LEU A 143 1.59 9.57 -9.35
CA LEU A 143 0.54 8.60 -9.04
C LEU A 143 -0.86 9.20 -9.13
N VAL A 144 -1.05 10.44 -8.70
CA VAL A 144 -2.35 11.15 -8.76
C VAL A 144 -2.75 11.49 -10.20
N ALA A 145 -1.81 11.55 -11.15
CA ALA A 145 -2.13 11.70 -12.56
C ALA A 145 -2.88 10.48 -13.14
N ILE A 146 -2.85 9.33 -12.45
CA ILE A 146 -3.57 8.12 -12.84
C ILE A 146 -5.01 8.22 -12.36
N ARG A 147 -5.97 8.00 -13.27
CA ARG A 147 -7.40 8.04 -12.92
C ARG A 147 -7.73 7.01 -11.83
N GLY A 148 -8.41 7.46 -10.80
CA GLY A 148 -8.81 6.63 -9.67
C GLY A 148 -7.77 6.49 -8.56
N ILE A 149 -6.59 7.09 -8.70
CA ILE A 149 -5.60 7.20 -7.64
C ILE A 149 -5.63 8.61 -7.07
N GLY A 150 -6.12 8.76 -5.84
CA GLY A 150 -6.06 10.00 -5.09
C GLY A 150 -4.81 10.08 -4.19
N ARG A 151 -4.59 11.27 -3.59
CA ARG A 151 -3.47 11.50 -2.67
C ARG A 151 -3.37 10.44 -1.58
N TRP A 152 -4.47 10.13 -0.91
CA TRP A 152 -4.48 9.09 0.13
C TRP A 152 -3.98 7.72 -0.38
N THR A 153 -4.42 7.30 -1.58
CA THR A 153 -3.94 6.03 -2.19
C THR A 153 -2.44 6.09 -2.51
N ALA A 154 -1.96 7.24 -2.99
CA ALA A 154 -0.54 7.45 -3.24
C ALA A 154 0.28 7.43 -1.93
N GLU A 155 -0.20 8.05 -0.86
CA GLU A 155 0.43 8.00 0.48
C GLU A 155 0.48 6.56 1.03
N MET A 156 -0.60 5.78 0.86
CA MET A 156 -0.59 4.35 1.22
C MET A 156 0.47 3.57 0.41
N PHE A 157 0.61 3.86 -0.87
CA PHE A 157 1.65 3.26 -1.69
C PHE A 157 3.07 3.64 -1.23
N LEU A 158 3.30 4.89 -0.84
CA LEU A 158 4.56 5.33 -0.25
C LEU A 158 4.88 4.57 1.04
N ILE A 159 3.89 4.41 1.93
CA ILE A 159 4.07 3.72 3.22
C ILE A 159 4.29 2.21 3.01
N PHE A 160 3.37 1.54 2.29
CA PHE A 160 3.33 0.07 2.26
C PHE A 160 4.18 -0.57 1.16
N TYR A 161 4.44 0.14 0.07
CA TYR A 161 5.24 -0.38 -1.03
C TYR A 161 6.66 0.20 -1.04
N LEU A 162 6.79 1.53 -1.07
CA LEU A 162 8.11 2.19 -1.11
C LEU A 162 8.78 2.27 0.27
N MET A 163 8.07 1.92 1.35
CA MET A 163 8.59 1.96 2.72
C MET A 163 9.16 3.33 3.10
N ARG A 164 8.50 4.42 2.65
CA ARG A 164 8.92 5.77 2.99
C ARG A 164 8.74 6.03 4.49
N PRO A 165 9.78 6.51 5.20
CA PRO A 165 9.75 6.59 6.66
C PRO A 165 8.88 7.72 7.22
N ASN A 166 8.64 8.78 6.44
CA ASN A 166 8.12 10.06 6.97
C ASN A 166 6.84 10.54 6.27
N VAL A 167 5.96 9.63 5.89
CA VAL A 167 4.65 9.98 5.31
C VAL A 167 3.62 10.16 6.41
N LEU A 168 2.87 11.26 6.35
CA LEU A 168 1.78 11.59 7.30
C LEU A 168 0.46 11.75 6.54
N PRO A 169 -0.38 10.69 6.46
CA PRO A 169 -1.62 10.72 5.67
C PRO A 169 -2.77 11.40 6.45
N LEU A 170 -2.79 12.72 6.45
CA LEU A 170 -3.77 13.53 7.21
C LEU A 170 -5.23 13.38 6.73
N ASP A 171 -5.46 12.78 5.55
CA ASP A 171 -6.80 12.44 5.05
C ASP A 171 -7.24 11.03 5.46
N ASP A 172 -6.40 10.30 6.19
CA ASP A 172 -6.71 8.96 6.68
C ASP A 172 -7.58 9.02 7.94
N VAL A 173 -8.81 8.54 7.83
CA VAL A 173 -9.77 8.51 8.94
C VAL A 173 -9.27 7.65 10.10
N GLY A 174 -8.59 6.54 9.79
CA GLY A 174 -8.00 5.65 10.80
C GLY A 174 -6.92 6.37 11.61
N LEU A 175 -6.02 7.12 10.95
CA LEU A 175 -5.01 7.91 11.63
C LEU A 175 -5.65 8.98 12.54
N ILE A 176 -6.59 9.77 12.03
CA ILE A 176 -7.27 10.82 12.80
C ILE A 176 -8.00 10.24 14.02
N ASN A 177 -8.75 9.15 13.83
CA ASN A 177 -9.43 8.46 14.92
C ASN A 177 -8.44 7.89 15.95
N GLY A 178 -7.34 7.31 15.50
CA GLY A 178 -6.32 6.76 16.38
C GLY A 178 -5.61 7.84 17.19
N ILE A 179 -5.34 9.01 16.61
CA ILE A 179 -4.81 10.17 17.33
C ILE A 179 -5.83 10.65 18.36
N SER A 180 -7.11 10.80 18.00
CA SER A 180 -8.19 11.17 18.91
C SER A 180 -8.20 10.25 20.14
N GLN A 181 -8.22 8.95 19.95
CA GLN A 181 -8.28 7.96 21.04
C GLN A 181 -7.04 7.98 21.93
N ASN A 182 -5.86 8.12 21.36
CA ASN A 182 -4.59 7.95 22.07
C ASN A 182 -4.05 9.24 22.70
N TYR A 183 -4.38 10.42 22.15
CA TYR A 183 -3.85 11.73 22.58
C TYR A 183 -4.90 12.66 23.16
N PHE A 184 -6.16 12.53 22.76
CA PHE A 184 -7.26 13.46 23.10
C PHE A 184 -8.44 12.78 23.79
N SER A 185 -8.28 11.58 24.34
CA SER A 185 -9.31 10.83 25.10
C SER A 185 -10.61 10.58 24.31
N GLY A 186 -10.54 10.59 22.97
CA GLY A 186 -11.67 10.39 22.08
C GLY A 186 -12.32 11.68 21.59
N ASP A 187 -11.86 12.86 22.02
CA ASP A 187 -12.34 14.13 21.49
C ASP A 187 -12.02 14.31 20.01
N PRO A 188 -12.83 15.05 19.24
CA PRO A 188 -12.59 15.32 17.84
C PRO A 188 -11.23 15.99 17.60
N VAL A 189 -10.50 15.53 16.59
CA VAL A 189 -9.17 16.01 16.23
C VAL A 189 -9.20 16.61 14.82
N SER A 190 -8.70 17.83 14.68
CA SER A 190 -8.50 18.45 13.38
C SER A 190 -7.19 17.96 12.71
N ARG A 191 -7.07 18.19 11.40
CA ARG A 191 -5.79 17.93 10.69
C ARG A 191 -4.64 18.78 11.26
N SER A 192 -4.92 19.95 11.82
CA SER A 192 -3.92 20.80 12.45
C SER A 192 -3.41 20.17 13.73
N ASP A 193 -4.30 19.69 14.58
CA ASP A 193 -3.94 19.02 15.84
C ASP A 193 -3.15 17.74 15.57
N ALA A 194 -3.57 16.96 14.56
CA ALA A 194 -2.85 15.76 14.14
C ALA A 194 -1.44 16.08 13.64
N ARG A 195 -1.27 17.18 12.92
CA ARG A 195 0.05 17.64 12.46
C ARG A 195 0.93 18.06 13.62
N GLU A 196 0.39 18.75 14.61
CA GLU A 196 1.11 19.16 15.82
C GLU A 196 1.61 17.95 16.61
N VAL A 197 0.74 16.95 16.82
CA VAL A 197 1.13 15.66 17.44
C VAL A 197 2.28 15.02 16.65
N ALA A 198 2.17 14.99 15.32
CA ALA A 198 3.15 14.32 14.45
C ALA A 198 4.51 15.03 14.38
N GLU A 199 4.67 16.27 14.89
CA GLU A 199 6.00 16.92 14.97
C GLU A 199 6.98 16.09 15.81
N ALA A 200 6.50 15.45 16.88
CA ALA A 200 7.34 14.57 17.70
C ALA A 200 7.72 13.24 17.01
N TRP A 201 7.00 12.87 15.94
CA TRP A 201 7.26 11.63 15.22
C TRP A 201 8.33 11.75 14.14
N LYS A 202 8.58 12.97 13.66
CA LYS A 202 9.55 13.20 12.59
C LYS A 202 10.95 12.72 12.97
N PRO A 203 11.68 12.08 12.03
CA PRO A 203 11.33 11.81 10.62
C PRO A 203 10.67 10.43 10.39
N TRP A 204 9.92 9.89 11.34
CA TRP A 204 9.37 8.53 11.35
C TRP A 204 7.83 8.49 11.36
N CYS A 205 7.18 9.45 10.69
CA CYS A 205 5.72 9.56 10.69
C CYS A 205 5.02 8.28 10.20
N SER A 206 5.55 7.59 9.20
CA SER A 206 4.98 6.32 8.71
C SER A 206 4.98 5.22 9.77
N VAL A 207 6.05 5.15 10.57
CA VAL A 207 6.17 4.16 11.66
C VAL A 207 5.18 4.49 12.77
N ALA A 208 5.10 5.75 13.19
CA ALA A 208 4.11 6.19 14.18
C ALA A 208 2.68 5.94 13.70
N THR A 209 2.36 6.30 12.45
CA THR A 209 1.06 6.04 11.83
C THR A 209 0.70 4.55 11.87
N TRP A 210 1.64 3.67 11.55
CA TRP A 210 1.42 2.23 11.62
C TRP A 210 1.05 1.76 13.03
N TYR A 211 1.73 2.25 14.08
CA TYR A 211 1.39 1.91 15.46
C TYR A 211 0.05 2.51 15.91
N ILE A 212 -0.30 3.70 15.43
CA ILE A 212 -1.64 4.30 15.66
C ILE A 212 -2.73 3.41 15.04
N TRP A 213 -2.58 2.96 13.81
CA TRP A 213 -3.54 2.03 13.20
C TRP A 213 -3.66 0.72 13.99
N ARG A 214 -2.53 0.16 14.43
CA ARG A 214 -2.50 -1.06 15.24
C ARG A 214 -3.19 -0.91 16.58
N SER A 215 -3.23 0.28 17.15
CA SER A 215 -3.96 0.55 18.39
C SER A 215 -5.48 0.50 18.24
N LEU A 216 -5.99 0.70 17.02
CA LEU A 216 -7.42 0.60 16.70
C LEU A 216 -7.83 -0.81 16.29
N ASP A 217 -6.99 -1.48 15.53
CA ASP A 217 -7.20 -2.85 15.07
C ASP A 217 -5.90 -3.67 15.26
N PRO A 218 -5.91 -4.62 16.20
CA PRO A 218 -4.74 -5.46 16.46
C PRO A 218 -4.40 -6.42 15.31
N LEU A 219 -5.30 -6.63 14.35
CA LEU A 219 -5.02 -7.43 13.16
C LEU A 219 -4.18 -6.64 12.16
N PRO A 220 -3.19 -7.28 11.51
CA PRO A 220 -2.36 -6.57 10.52
C PRO A 220 -3.20 -6.14 9.32
N VAL A 221 -3.18 -4.84 9.02
CA VAL A 221 -3.70 -4.32 7.76
C VAL A 221 -2.74 -4.78 6.66
N THR A 222 -3.20 -5.68 5.80
CA THR A 222 -2.46 -6.14 4.62
C THR A 222 -3.03 -5.44 3.38
N TYR A 223 -2.21 -4.65 2.71
CA TYR A 223 -2.50 -4.07 1.40
C TYR A 223 -1.91 -4.92 0.28
#